data_e2fec8f83b78b8549bef171332b3880a
#
_entry.id   e2fec8f83b78b8549bef171332b3880a
#
_cell.length_a   1.000
_cell.length_b   1.000
_cell.length_c   1.000
_cell.angle_alpha   90.00
_cell.angle_beta   90.00
_cell.angle_gamma   90.00
#
_symmetry.space_group_name_H-M   'P 1'
#
loop_
_entity.id
_entity.type
_entity.pdbx_description
1 polymer ?
#
loop_
_entity_poly.entity_id
_entity_poly.type
_entity_poly.pdbx_seq_one_letter_code
_entity_poly.pdbx_strand_id
1 'polypeptide(L)'
;MIVACIELDPSLGKRKAVLEILQFVERGLRNNPACLSCGVYERLDQNRTILYEEKWESEQSCCNHIQSTSYLALLNAMDLAQSKPKISFNEVTNTRSMELIESLRRRQAE
;
A
#
# COMPACT_ATOMS: atom_id res chain seq x y z
N MET A 1 -3.47 -10.58 9.17
CA MET A 1 -3.57 -9.35 8.38
C MET A 1 -2.57 -9.40 7.24
N ILE A 2 -2.99 -9.03 6.04
CA ILE A 2 -2.11 -8.94 4.88
C ILE A 2 -1.87 -7.46 4.57
N VAL A 3 -0.61 -7.08 4.39
CA VAL A 3 -0.22 -5.74 3.96
C VAL A 3 0.33 -5.85 2.54
N ALA A 4 -0.40 -5.26 1.59
CA ALA A 4 -0.03 -5.23 0.18
C ALA A 4 0.59 -3.86 -0.14
N CYS A 5 1.79 -3.85 -0.69
CA CYS A 5 2.52 -2.63 -1.03
C CYS A 5 2.91 -2.63 -2.51
N ILE A 6 2.72 -1.49 -3.15
CA ILE A 6 3.14 -1.27 -4.53
C ILE A 6 3.94 0.03 -4.57
N GLU A 7 5.21 -0.04 -4.99
CA GLU A 7 6.04 1.15 -5.22
C GLU A 7 6.11 1.42 -6.72
N LEU A 8 5.80 2.65 -7.12
CA LEU A 8 5.74 3.06 -8.52
C LEU A 8 6.56 4.33 -8.77
N ASP A 9 7.31 4.31 -9.88
CA ASP A 9 7.90 5.51 -10.46
C ASP A 9 7.16 5.79 -11.77
N PRO A 10 6.23 6.76 -11.81
CA PRO A 10 5.49 7.06 -13.04
C PRO A 10 6.41 7.53 -14.17
N SER A 11 6.07 7.15 -15.39
CA SER A 11 6.72 7.70 -16.58
C SER A 11 6.51 9.21 -16.66
N LEU A 12 7.42 9.90 -17.36
CA LEU A 12 7.34 11.35 -17.51
C LEU A 12 5.96 11.76 -18.04
N GLY A 13 5.34 12.73 -17.35
CA GLY A 13 4.02 13.23 -17.71
C GLY A 13 2.85 12.34 -17.29
N LYS A 14 3.10 11.20 -16.63
CA LYS A 14 2.04 10.25 -16.21
C LYS A 14 1.70 10.28 -14.72
N ARG A 15 2.43 11.08 -13.95
CA ARG A 15 2.26 11.10 -12.48
C ARG A 15 0.83 11.42 -12.07
N LYS A 16 0.22 12.45 -12.67
CA LYS A 16 -1.14 12.84 -12.33
C LYS A 16 -2.13 11.71 -12.60
N ALA A 17 -2.00 11.06 -13.77
CA ALA A 17 -2.87 9.94 -14.13
C ALA A 17 -2.74 8.78 -13.14
N VAL A 18 -1.51 8.43 -12.76
CA VAL A 18 -1.27 7.37 -11.78
C VAL A 18 -1.92 7.70 -10.44
N LEU A 19 -1.73 8.92 -9.93
CA LEU A 19 -2.32 9.33 -8.65
C LEU A 19 -3.84 9.31 -8.70
N GLU A 20 -4.45 9.74 -9.80
CA GLU A 20 -5.90 9.71 -9.96
C GLU A 20 -6.45 8.28 -9.93
N ILE A 21 -5.76 7.35 -10.60
CA ILE A 21 -6.15 5.93 -10.60
C ILE A 21 -6.08 5.36 -9.17
N LEU A 22 -4.94 5.57 -8.49
CA LEU A 22 -4.74 5.04 -7.13
C LEU A 22 -5.76 5.62 -6.14
N GLN A 23 -6.06 6.91 -6.24
CA GLN A 23 -7.05 7.55 -5.40
C GLN A 23 -8.47 7.04 -5.69
N PHE A 24 -8.77 6.74 -6.95
CA PHE A 24 -10.04 6.14 -7.33
C PHE A 24 -10.21 4.76 -6.67
N VAL A 25 -9.17 3.91 -6.72
CA VAL A 25 -9.21 2.59 -6.08
C VAL A 25 -9.36 2.73 -4.56
N GLU A 26 -8.60 3.64 -3.95
CA GLU A 26 -8.68 3.91 -2.51
C GLU A 26 -10.10 4.26 -2.08
N ARG A 27 -10.75 5.15 -2.80
CA ARG A 27 -12.13 5.55 -2.50
C ARG A 27 -13.10 4.37 -2.60
N GLY A 28 -12.91 3.53 -3.61
CA GLY A 28 -13.75 2.33 -3.77
C GLY A 28 -13.59 1.34 -2.61
N LEU A 29 -12.38 1.21 -2.07
CA LEU A 29 -12.10 0.28 -0.99
C LEU A 29 -12.65 0.74 0.36
N ARG A 30 -12.98 2.02 0.54
CA ARG A 30 -13.54 2.52 1.80
C ARG A 30 -14.86 1.83 2.18
N ASN A 31 -15.58 1.30 1.20
CA ASN A 31 -16.85 0.62 1.41
C ASN A 31 -16.69 -0.89 1.59
N ASN A 32 -15.46 -1.41 1.55
CA ASN A 32 -15.19 -2.82 1.75
C ASN A 32 -14.73 -3.06 3.18
N PRO A 33 -15.57 -3.69 4.05
CA PRO A 33 -15.22 -3.87 5.46
C PRO A 33 -14.01 -4.78 5.68
N ALA A 34 -13.68 -5.63 4.72
CA ALA A 34 -12.50 -6.49 4.81
C ALA A 34 -11.19 -5.74 4.54
N CYS A 35 -11.26 -4.55 3.94
CA CYS A 35 -10.11 -3.66 3.77
C CYS A 35 -9.97 -2.79 5.02
N LEU A 36 -8.92 -3.06 5.81
CA LEU A 36 -8.68 -2.35 7.07
C LEU A 36 -8.21 -0.92 6.84
N SER A 37 -7.40 -0.70 5.80
CA SER A 37 -6.97 0.64 5.41
C SER A 37 -6.39 0.59 4.00
N CYS A 38 -6.39 1.75 3.35
CA CYS A 38 -5.77 1.94 2.04
C CYS A 38 -5.22 3.35 1.99
N GLY A 39 -4.01 3.52 1.48
CA GLY A 39 -3.38 4.82 1.41
C GLY A 39 -2.46 4.97 0.22
N VAL A 40 -2.35 6.22 -0.23
CA VAL A 40 -1.44 6.62 -1.30
C VAL A 40 -0.45 7.62 -0.69
N TYR A 41 0.84 7.34 -0.83
CA TYR A 41 1.90 8.12 -0.20
C TYR A 41 2.95 8.49 -1.23
N GLU A 42 3.68 9.55 -0.94
CA GLU A 42 4.79 10.00 -1.74
C GLU A 42 6.05 10.02 -0.89
N ARG A 43 7.13 9.39 -1.37
CA ARG A 43 8.41 9.43 -0.68
C ARG A 43 9.00 10.85 -0.78
N LEU A 44 9.58 11.33 0.32
CA LEU A 44 10.18 12.68 0.37
C LEU A 44 11.63 12.69 -0.15
N ASP A 45 11.89 11.98 -1.23
CA ASP A 45 13.20 11.96 -1.88
C ASP A 45 13.14 12.61 -3.25
N GLN A 46 14.28 12.64 -3.96
CA GLN A 46 14.37 13.27 -5.29
C GLN A 46 13.45 12.61 -6.32
N ASN A 47 13.25 11.29 -6.21
CA ASN A 47 12.46 10.53 -7.16
C ASN A 47 10.97 10.64 -6.92
N ARG A 48 10.56 11.03 -5.70
CA ARG A 48 9.16 11.16 -5.33
C ARG A 48 8.36 9.90 -5.65
N THR A 49 8.97 8.73 -5.36
CA THR A 49 8.34 7.43 -5.58
C THR A 49 6.96 7.38 -4.91
N ILE A 50 5.98 6.87 -5.63
CA ILE A 50 4.63 6.69 -5.10
C ILE A 50 4.57 5.33 -4.43
N LEU A 51 4.04 5.32 -3.21
CA LEU A 51 3.78 4.11 -2.45
C LEU A 51 2.28 3.98 -2.27
N TYR A 52 1.73 2.83 -2.70
CA TYR A 52 0.33 2.48 -2.52
C TYR A 52 0.27 1.29 -1.57
N GLU A 53 -0.58 1.37 -0.53
CA GLU A 53 -0.65 0.33 0.49
C GLU A 53 -2.10 -0.03 0.79
N GLU A 54 -2.38 -1.33 0.86
CA GLU A 54 -3.65 -1.87 1.31
C GLU A 54 -3.41 -2.79 2.50
N LYS A 55 -4.30 -2.74 3.48
CA LYS A 55 -4.28 -3.69 4.61
C LYS A 55 -5.58 -4.48 4.62
N TRP A 56 -5.46 -5.79 4.61
CA TRP A 56 -6.59 -6.71 4.55
C TRP A 56 -6.67 -7.55 5.83
N GLU A 57 -7.89 -7.82 6.28
CA GLU A 57 -8.11 -8.63 7.48
C GLU A 57 -7.64 -10.07 7.31
N SER A 58 -7.68 -10.61 6.06
CA SER A 58 -7.30 -11.99 5.78
C SER A 58 -6.68 -12.12 4.39
N GLU A 59 -5.97 -13.23 4.18
CA GLU A 59 -5.45 -13.59 2.87
C GLU A 59 -6.57 -13.76 1.86
N GLN A 60 -7.68 -14.39 2.27
CA GLN A 60 -8.81 -14.62 1.37
C GLN A 60 -9.39 -13.30 0.84
N SER A 61 -9.59 -12.31 1.70
CA SER A 61 -10.13 -11.01 1.26
C SER A 61 -9.17 -10.29 0.33
N CYS A 62 -7.86 -10.40 0.58
CA CYS A 62 -6.84 -9.87 -0.32
C CYS A 62 -6.90 -10.56 -1.69
N CYS A 63 -6.97 -11.89 -1.71
CA CYS A 63 -7.07 -12.66 -2.95
C CYS A 63 -8.34 -12.30 -3.73
N ASN A 64 -9.47 -12.14 -3.05
CA ASN A 64 -10.72 -11.74 -3.69
C ASN A 64 -10.58 -10.39 -4.39
N HIS A 65 -9.89 -9.44 -3.76
CA HIS A 65 -9.63 -8.13 -4.33
C HIS A 65 -8.75 -8.23 -5.59
N ILE A 66 -7.67 -9.01 -5.52
CA ILE A 66 -6.77 -9.20 -6.66
C ILE A 66 -7.51 -9.82 -7.86
N GLN A 67 -8.47 -10.71 -7.60
CA GLN A 67 -9.26 -11.36 -8.65
C GLN A 67 -10.42 -10.52 -9.14
N SER A 68 -10.71 -9.38 -8.49
CA SER A 68 -11.84 -8.54 -8.86
C SER A 68 -11.57 -7.72 -10.11
N THR A 69 -12.64 -7.31 -10.79
CA THR A 69 -12.55 -6.44 -11.98
C THR A 69 -11.91 -5.10 -11.62
N SER A 70 -12.18 -4.57 -10.42
CA SER A 70 -11.65 -3.28 -9.98
C SER A 70 -10.12 -3.29 -9.86
N TYR A 71 -9.48 -4.46 -9.69
CA TYR A 71 -8.03 -4.56 -9.63
C TYR A 71 -7.35 -4.19 -10.95
N LEU A 72 -8.09 -4.24 -12.07
CA LEU A 72 -7.57 -3.82 -13.37
C LEU A 72 -7.08 -2.37 -13.36
N ALA A 73 -7.69 -1.51 -12.54
CA ALA A 73 -7.24 -0.13 -12.41
C ALA A 73 -5.82 -0.06 -11.85
N LEU A 74 -5.48 -0.89 -10.86
CA LEU A 74 -4.12 -0.96 -10.30
C LEU A 74 -3.13 -1.46 -11.35
N LEU A 75 -3.51 -2.47 -12.12
CA LEU A 75 -2.66 -2.97 -13.20
C LEU A 75 -2.39 -1.88 -14.24
N ASN A 76 -3.41 -1.09 -14.57
CA ASN A 76 -3.25 0.05 -15.48
C ASN A 76 -2.28 1.10 -14.93
N ALA A 77 -2.36 1.39 -13.62
CA ALA A 77 -1.42 2.31 -12.98
C ALA A 77 0.02 1.77 -13.07
N MET A 78 0.20 0.48 -12.85
CA MET A 78 1.53 -0.16 -12.95
C MET A 78 2.11 -0.06 -14.36
N ASP A 79 1.26 -0.15 -15.39
CA ASP A 79 1.69 -0.03 -16.79
C ASP A 79 2.19 1.37 -17.13
N LEU A 80 1.86 2.38 -16.34
CA LEU A 80 2.32 3.76 -16.52
C LEU A 80 3.64 4.03 -15.80
N ALA A 81 4.24 3.03 -15.18
CA ALA A 81 5.53 3.16 -14.52
C ALA A 81 6.67 3.14 -15.55
N GLN A 82 7.73 3.91 -15.29
CA GLN A 82 8.92 3.94 -16.14
C GLN A 82 9.88 2.77 -15.85
N SER A 83 9.72 2.12 -14.68
CA SER A 83 10.48 0.95 -14.29
C SER A 83 9.53 -0.08 -13.71
N LYS A 84 10.01 -1.32 -13.56
CA LYS A 84 9.18 -2.39 -13.01
C LYS A 84 8.74 -2.05 -11.59
N PRO A 85 7.43 -2.03 -11.30
CA PRO A 85 6.94 -1.77 -9.96
C PRO A 85 7.46 -2.79 -8.95
N LYS A 86 7.69 -2.35 -7.72
CA LYS A 86 8.04 -3.23 -6.60
C LYS A 86 6.76 -3.58 -5.87
N ILE A 87 6.44 -4.86 -5.81
CA ILE A 87 5.19 -5.34 -5.22
C ILE A 87 5.52 -6.32 -4.11
N SER A 88 4.86 -6.19 -2.96
CA SER A 88 4.99 -7.14 -1.87
C SER A 88 3.66 -7.37 -1.19
N PHE A 89 3.45 -8.61 -0.73
CA PHE A 89 2.33 -9.01 0.11
C PHE A 89 2.92 -9.62 1.37
N ASN A 90 2.67 -8.99 2.52
CA ASN A 90 3.29 -9.38 3.77
C ASN A 90 2.21 -9.82 4.76
N GLU A 91 2.37 -11.03 5.31
CA GLU A 91 1.50 -11.48 6.38
C GLU A 91 2.00 -10.93 7.70
N VAL A 92 1.12 -10.24 8.44
CA VAL A 92 1.44 -9.66 9.73
C VAL A 92 0.68 -10.44 10.81
N THR A 93 1.43 -11.12 11.68
CA THR A 93 0.87 -11.94 12.74
C THR A 93 0.93 -11.25 14.10
N ASN A 94 1.77 -10.23 14.24
CA ASN A 94 1.93 -9.49 15.49
C ASN A 94 2.33 -8.05 15.21
N THR A 95 1.70 -7.12 15.93
CA THR A 95 2.01 -5.70 15.84
C THR A 95 2.31 -5.19 17.24
N ARG A 96 3.47 -4.55 17.38
CA ARG A 96 3.88 -3.87 18.60
C ARG A 96 3.75 -2.36 18.39
N SER A 97 3.50 -1.63 19.48
CA SER A 97 3.31 -0.19 19.39
C SER A 97 4.24 0.54 20.36
N MET A 98 3.82 1.67 20.90
CA MET A 98 4.65 2.51 21.78
C MET A 98 5.23 1.74 22.97
N GLU A 99 4.53 0.72 23.47
CA GLU A 99 5.00 -0.07 24.62
C GLU A 99 6.34 -0.76 24.35
N LEU A 100 6.63 -1.10 23.08
CA LEU A 100 7.92 -1.68 22.73
C LEU A 100 9.04 -0.66 22.95
N ILE A 101 8.83 0.57 22.51
CA ILE A 101 9.80 1.66 22.69
C ILE A 101 10.02 1.91 24.17
N GLU A 102 8.94 2.05 24.93
CA GLU A 102 8.98 2.32 26.35
C GLU A 102 9.72 1.23 27.12
N SER A 103 9.44 -0.04 26.83
CA SER A 103 10.08 -1.14 27.52
C SER A 103 11.59 -1.21 27.22
N LEU A 104 12.00 -0.99 25.98
CA LEU A 104 13.42 -1.01 25.61
C LEU A 104 14.17 0.19 26.14
N ARG A 105 13.55 1.37 26.14
CA ARG A 105 14.16 2.57 26.72
C ARG A 105 14.30 2.46 28.22
N ARG A 106 13.33 1.87 28.90
CA ARG A 106 13.39 1.62 30.34
C ARG A 106 14.54 0.68 30.70
N ARG A 107 14.76 -0.39 29.93
CA ARG A 107 15.87 -1.32 30.15
C ARG A 107 17.22 -0.64 30.06
N GLN A 108 17.37 0.32 29.13
CA GLN A 108 18.63 1.07 28.99
C GLN A 108 18.88 2.03 30.16
N ALA A 109 17.80 2.50 30.80
CA ALA A 109 17.92 3.40 31.95
C ALA A 109 18.32 2.69 33.25
N GLU A 110 18.13 1.38 33.31
CA GLU A 110 18.54 0.54 34.41
C GLU A 110 20.00 0.12 34.23
#